data_83509146c774e635279b6934a952d31b
#
_entry.id   83509146c774e635279b6934a952d31b
#
_cell.length_a   1.000
_cell.length_b   1.000
_cell.length_c   1.000
_cell.angle_alpha   90.00
_cell.angle_beta   90.00
_cell.angle_gamma   90.00
#
_symmetry.space_group_name_H-M   'P 1'
#
loop_
_entity.id
_entity.type
_entity.pdbx_description
1 polymer ?
#
loop_
_entity_poly.entity_id
_entity_poly.type
_entity_poly.pdbx_seq_one_letter_code
_entity_poly.pdbx_strand_id
1 'polypeptide(L)'
;MNRSGFPSAPHRVLVRGRRITSFAAAYLVRFLRANYEVAREILTPGDGLAPAVVEVPLRSRTPFEIASYMSLVSLTPGTVALALREDRSRLVVHGMHAGDPEHFRADLRELEEQMLAAWRPVGPAA
;
A
#
# COMPACT_ATOMS: atom_id res chain seq x y z
N MET A 1 -33.34 -12.51 30.40
CA MET A 1 -32.53 -12.76 29.20
C MET A 1 -31.77 -11.53 28.86
N ASN A 2 -30.55 -11.55 29.19
CA ASN A 2 -29.71 -10.42 28.91
C ASN A 2 -29.38 -10.40 27.42
N ARG A 3 -30.12 -9.62 26.69
CA ARG A 3 -29.71 -9.20 25.38
C ARG A 3 -28.75 -8.03 25.54
N SER A 4 -27.66 -8.29 26.19
CA SER A 4 -26.55 -7.39 25.98
C SER A 4 -26.28 -7.41 24.48
N GLY A 5 -26.82 -6.44 23.82
CA GLY A 5 -26.51 -6.22 22.46
C GLY A 5 -25.01 -6.07 22.35
N PHE A 6 -24.37 -7.18 22.07
CA PHE A 6 -23.12 -7.06 21.37
C PHE A 6 -23.51 -6.47 20.02
N PRO A 7 -23.30 -5.19 19.83
CA PRO A 7 -23.47 -4.69 18.52
C PRO A 7 -22.43 -5.41 17.80
N SER A 8 -22.85 -6.49 17.18
CA SER A 8 -22.01 -6.04 16.24
C SER A 8 -20.78 -6.80 15.92
N ALA A 9 -20.73 -8.08 16.13
CA ALA A 9 -19.94 -8.88 15.23
C ALA A 9 -20.37 -8.61 13.78
N PRO A 10 -21.68 -8.54 13.43
CA PRO A 10 -22.12 -8.14 12.09
C PRO A 10 -21.68 -6.73 11.70
N HIS A 11 -21.77 -5.76 12.62
CA HIS A 11 -21.39 -4.38 12.30
C HIS A 11 -19.88 -4.24 12.08
N ARG A 12 -19.07 -4.87 12.94
CA ARG A 12 -17.63 -4.86 12.77
C ARG A 12 -17.19 -5.56 11.49
N VAL A 13 -17.83 -6.66 11.16
CA VAL A 13 -17.58 -7.41 9.93
C VAL A 13 -17.95 -6.56 8.72
N LEU A 14 -19.09 -5.87 8.76
CA LEU A 14 -19.49 -4.99 7.65
C LEU A 14 -18.55 -3.82 7.47
N VAL A 15 -18.15 -3.15 8.56
CA VAL A 15 -17.21 -2.02 8.50
C VAL A 15 -15.86 -2.49 7.99
N ARG A 16 -15.37 -3.60 8.49
CA ARG A 16 -14.09 -4.16 8.05
C ARG A 16 -14.15 -4.60 6.60
N GLY A 17 -15.24 -5.28 6.19
CA GLY A 17 -15.45 -5.68 4.81
C GLY A 17 -15.50 -4.47 3.87
N ARG A 18 -16.17 -3.40 4.29
CA ARG A 18 -16.22 -2.16 3.53
C ARG A 18 -14.83 -1.51 3.41
N ARG A 19 -14.05 -1.51 4.49
CA ARG A 19 -12.70 -0.98 4.47
C ARG A 19 -11.79 -1.77 3.54
N ILE A 20 -11.84 -3.08 3.61
CA ILE A 20 -11.06 -3.97 2.74
C ILE A 20 -11.47 -3.78 1.29
N THR A 21 -12.78 -3.73 1.01
CA THR A 21 -13.31 -3.51 -0.34
C THR A 21 -12.88 -2.15 -0.88
N SER A 22 -12.97 -1.11 -0.07
CA SER A 22 -12.54 0.24 -0.46
C SER A 22 -11.04 0.28 -0.74
N PHE A 23 -10.25 -0.39 0.07
CA PHE A 23 -8.81 -0.51 -0.17
C PHE A 23 -8.52 -1.26 -1.46
N ALA A 24 -9.18 -2.39 -1.69
CA ALA A 24 -8.99 -3.17 -2.90
C ALA A 24 -9.36 -2.37 -4.15
N ALA A 25 -10.44 -1.61 -4.11
CA ALA A 25 -10.85 -0.74 -5.22
C ALA A 25 -9.82 0.36 -5.47
N ALA A 26 -9.34 1.02 -4.41
CA ALA A 26 -8.32 2.05 -4.52
C ALA A 26 -7.01 1.48 -5.07
N TYR A 27 -6.61 0.30 -4.59
CA TYR A 27 -5.42 -0.39 -5.09
C TYR A 27 -5.58 -0.79 -6.56
N LEU A 28 -6.75 -1.27 -6.96
CA LEU A 28 -7.01 -1.63 -8.35
C LEU A 28 -6.86 -0.43 -9.29
N VAL A 29 -7.37 0.73 -8.89
CA VAL A 29 -7.20 1.96 -9.66
C VAL A 29 -5.71 2.32 -9.79
N ARG A 30 -4.98 2.24 -8.68
CA ARG A 30 -3.54 2.47 -8.66
C ARG A 30 -2.80 1.49 -9.56
N PHE A 31 -3.16 0.24 -9.50
CA PHE A 31 -2.59 -0.84 -10.31
C PHE A 31 -2.85 -0.60 -11.81
N LEU A 32 -4.07 -0.28 -12.19
CA LEU A 32 -4.42 0.00 -13.58
C LEU A 32 -3.69 1.23 -14.12
N ARG A 33 -3.58 2.27 -13.30
CA ARG A 33 -2.84 3.48 -13.68
C ARG A 33 -1.37 3.17 -13.91
N ALA A 34 -0.75 2.41 -13.00
CA ALA A 34 0.65 2.03 -13.12
C ALA A 34 0.90 1.17 -14.37
N ASN A 35 0.01 0.23 -14.65
CA ASN A 35 0.09 -0.58 -15.87
C ASN A 35 -0.04 0.28 -17.13
N TYR A 36 -0.94 1.25 -17.11
CA TYR A 36 -1.10 2.17 -18.23
C TYR A 36 0.17 2.99 -18.46
N GLU A 37 0.77 3.49 -17.41
CA GLU A 37 2.01 4.27 -17.50
C GLU A 37 3.16 3.44 -18.07
N VAL A 38 3.32 2.20 -17.61
CA VAL A 38 4.34 1.27 -18.12
C VAL A 38 4.07 0.94 -19.60
N ALA A 39 2.83 0.63 -19.95
CA ALA A 39 2.45 0.34 -21.33
C ALA A 39 2.71 1.53 -22.25
N ARG A 40 2.37 2.71 -21.79
CA ARG A 40 2.60 3.95 -22.55
C ARG A 40 4.09 4.17 -22.82
N GLU A 41 4.94 3.87 -21.85
CA GLU A 41 6.39 4.01 -22.03
C GLU A 41 6.97 3.00 -22.97
N ILE A 42 6.50 1.75 -22.94
CA ILE A 42 6.92 0.73 -23.86
C ILE A 42 6.56 1.09 -25.30
N LEU A 43 5.39 1.69 -25.49
CA LEU A 43 4.86 2.06 -26.82
C LEU A 43 5.36 3.40 -27.31
N THR A 44 5.85 4.26 -26.43
CA THR A 44 6.32 5.59 -26.78
C THR A 44 7.83 5.64 -26.63
N PRO A 45 8.60 5.82 -27.71
CA PRO A 45 10.05 5.98 -27.58
C PRO A 45 10.34 7.31 -26.88
N GLY A 46 11.04 7.24 -25.75
CA GLY A 46 11.39 8.41 -24.98
C GLY A 46 12.00 8.03 -23.64
N ASP A 47 12.62 9.00 -22.99
CA ASP A 47 13.33 8.81 -21.72
C ASP A 47 12.41 8.98 -20.51
N GLY A 48 11.27 8.28 -20.52
CA GLY A 48 10.34 8.31 -19.39
C GLY A 48 10.84 7.55 -18.16
N LEU A 49 11.93 6.78 -18.29
CA LEU A 49 12.49 6.03 -17.18
C LEU A 49 13.40 6.93 -16.34
N ALA A 50 13.03 7.11 -15.10
CA ALA A 50 13.83 7.82 -14.10
C ALA A 50 13.97 6.92 -12.88
N PRO A 51 14.82 5.87 -12.96
CA PRO A 51 14.94 4.92 -11.86
C PRO A 51 15.58 5.56 -10.64
N ALA A 52 15.07 5.19 -9.48
CA ALA A 52 15.64 5.60 -8.20
C ALA A 52 15.39 4.54 -7.15
N VAL A 53 16.30 4.49 -6.17
CA VAL A 53 16.14 3.67 -4.98
C VAL A 53 15.89 4.62 -3.81
N VAL A 54 14.80 4.39 -3.10
CA VAL A 54 14.44 5.22 -1.96
C VAL A 54 14.27 4.36 -0.71
N GLU A 55 14.50 4.95 0.45
CA GLU A 55 14.15 4.36 1.73
C GLU A 55 12.89 5.01 2.25
N VAL A 56 11.92 4.18 2.64
CA VAL A 56 10.64 4.66 3.15
C VAL A 56 10.50 4.22 4.60
N PRO A 57 10.23 5.16 5.53
CA PRO A 57 9.95 4.78 6.91
C PRO A 57 8.70 3.91 6.97
N LEU A 58 8.74 2.85 7.76
CA LEU A 58 7.63 1.94 7.93
C LEU A 58 6.80 2.30 9.15
N ARG A 59 5.49 2.34 8.98
CA ARG A 59 4.51 2.37 10.05
C ARG A 59 3.95 1.00 10.35
N SER A 60 4.12 0.07 9.43
CA SER A 60 3.75 -1.34 9.61
C SER A 60 4.59 -1.96 10.72
N ARG A 61 3.97 -2.68 11.64
CA ARG A 61 4.64 -3.22 12.81
C ARG A 61 4.60 -4.73 12.89
N THR A 62 3.49 -5.34 12.51
CA THR A 62 3.37 -6.80 12.55
C THR A 62 4.03 -7.40 11.31
N PRO A 63 4.52 -8.65 11.41
CA PRO A 63 5.05 -9.35 10.24
C PRO A 63 4.05 -9.43 9.09
N PHE A 64 2.77 -9.59 9.40
CA PHE A 64 1.72 -9.61 8.37
C PHE A 64 1.59 -8.26 7.67
N GLU A 65 1.59 -7.16 8.41
CA GLU A 65 1.53 -5.82 7.83
C GLU A 65 2.73 -5.54 6.93
N ILE A 66 3.92 -5.88 7.40
CA ILE A 66 5.15 -5.66 6.64
C ILE A 66 5.16 -6.51 5.37
N ALA A 67 4.82 -7.79 5.48
CA ALA A 67 4.76 -8.68 4.33
C ALA A 67 3.72 -8.25 3.31
N SER A 68 2.55 -7.80 3.77
CA SER A 68 1.50 -7.27 2.91
C SER A 68 1.96 -6.03 2.17
N TYR A 69 2.60 -5.11 2.86
CA TYR A 69 3.10 -3.88 2.24
C TYR A 69 4.18 -4.17 1.19
N MET A 70 5.16 -5.02 1.53
CA MET A 70 6.19 -5.42 0.58
C MET A 70 5.59 -6.08 -0.66
N SER A 71 4.57 -6.92 -0.48
CA SER A 71 3.88 -7.58 -1.57
C SER A 71 3.15 -6.59 -2.46
N LEU A 72 2.41 -5.64 -1.87
CA LEU A 72 1.69 -4.62 -2.62
C LEU A 72 2.63 -3.71 -3.42
N VAL A 73 3.76 -3.34 -2.81
CA VAL A 73 4.78 -2.55 -3.49
C VAL A 73 5.35 -3.32 -4.69
N SER A 74 5.70 -4.58 -4.49
CA SER A 74 6.30 -5.40 -5.54
C SER A 74 5.31 -5.80 -6.63
N LEU A 75 4.03 -5.91 -6.32
CA LEU A 75 2.99 -6.16 -7.32
C LEU A 75 2.66 -4.93 -8.15
N THR A 76 2.96 -3.74 -7.65
CA THR A 76 2.77 -2.51 -8.41
C THR A 76 3.80 -2.45 -9.54
N PRO A 77 3.37 -2.36 -10.82
CA PRO A 77 4.30 -2.29 -11.94
C PRO A 77 5.27 -1.12 -11.80
N GLY A 78 6.54 -1.41 -12.03
CA GLY A 78 7.57 -0.39 -11.95
C GLY A 78 8.15 -0.17 -10.56
N THR A 79 7.71 -0.92 -9.55
CA THR A 79 8.27 -0.83 -8.20
C THR A 79 8.65 -2.22 -7.68
N VAL A 80 9.74 -2.29 -6.93
CA VAL A 80 10.22 -3.52 -6.30
C VAL A 80 10.72 -3.22 -4.91
N ALA A 81 10.24 -3.95 -3.93
CA ALA A 81 10.80 -3.92 -2.58
C ALA A 81 12.11 -4.72 -2.59
N LEU A 82 13.22 -4.05 -2.32
CA LEU A 82 14.55 -4.66 -2.41
C LEU A 82 15.03 -5.24 -1.09
N ALA A 83 14.81 -4.53 -0.01
CA ALA A 83 15.33 -4.91 1.29
C ALA A 83 14.56 -4.28 2.43
N LEU A 84 14.53 -4.98 3.54
CA LEU A 84 14.02 -4.49 4.81
C LEU A 84 15.21 -4.26 5.72
N ARG A 85 15.30 -3.09 6.36
CA ARG A 85 16.36 -2.83 7.34
C ARG A 85 16.23 -3.79 8.52
N GLU A 86 17.34 -4.14 9.15
CA GLU A 86 17.39 -5.13 10.23
C GLU A 86 16.47 -4.78 11.40
N ASP A 87 16.35 -3.50 11.73
CA ASP A 87 15.45 -3.01 12.78
C ASP A 87 14.00 -2.88 12.33
N ARG A 88 13.69 -3.22 11.08
CA ARG A 88 12.36 -3.13 10.45
C ARG A 88 11.77 -1.73 10.44
N SER A 89 12.61 -0.72 10.51
CA SER A 89 12.18 0.68 10.53
C SER A 89 12.00 1.27 9.14
N ARG A 90 12.66 0.71 8.14
CA ARG A 90 12.66 1.25 6.78
C ARG A 90 12.64 0.15 5.73
N LEU A 91 11.95 0.44 4.64
CA LEU A 91 11.93 -0.41 3.45
C LEU A 91 12.68 0.28 2.33
N VAL A 92 13.56 -0.45 1.67
CA VAL A 92 14.29 0.02 0.49
C VAL A 92 13.51 -0.40 -0.75
N VAL A 93 13.11 0.57 -1.57
CA VAL A 93 12.27 0.36 -2.74
C VAL A 93 12.94 0.93 -3.99
N HIS A 94 12.94 0.15 -5.05
CA HIS A 94 13.34 0.60 -6.38
C HIS A 94 12.11 0.98 -7.19
N GLY A 95 12.12 2.17 -7.78
CA GLY A 95 11.08 2.63 -8.68
C GLY A 95 11.65 2.99 -10.04
N MET A 96 10.99 2.54 -11.09
CA MET A 96 11.41 2.84 -12.47
C MET A 96 11.06 4.27 -12.89
N HIS A 97 10.07 4.87 -12.24
CA HIS A 97 9.53 6.19 -12.56
C HIS A 97 9.63 7.15 -11.39
N ALA A 98 10.76 7.12 -10.70
CA ALA A 98 10.96 7.92 -9.49
C ALA A 98 11.79 9.18 -9.80
N GLY A 99 11.36 9.96 -10.80
CA GLY A 99 12.02 11.21 -11.18
C GLY A 99 12.01 12.25 -10.06
N ASP A 100 11.00 12.21 -9.21
CA ASP A 100 10.95 12.98 -7.98
C ASP A 100 10.89 12.00 -6.80
N PRO A 101 12.03 11.79 -6.09
CA PRO A 101 12.06 10.85 -4.97
C PRO A 101 11.09 11.19 -3.85
N GLU A 102 10.87 12.46 -3.58
CA GLU A 102 9.94 12.87 -2.51
C GLU A 102 8.49 12.56 -2.88
N HIS A 103 8.11 12.77 -4.11
CA HIS A 103 6.80 12.39 -4.60
C HIS A 103 6.61 10.87 -4.54
N PHE A 104 7.62 10.13 -4.93
CA PHE A 104 7.63 8.67 -4.88
C PHE A 104 7.48 8.15 -3.44
N ARG A 105 8.22 8.74 -2.49
CA ARG A 105 8.09 8.40 -1.08
C ARG A 105 6.70 8.72 -0.54
N ALA A 106 6.14 9.86 -0.90
CA ALA A 106 4.80 10.25 -0.49
C ALA A 106 3.75 9.26 -1.00
N ASP A 107 3.89 8.81 -2.24
CA ASP A 107 3.01 7.84 -2.85
C ASP A 107 3.08 6.48 -2.14
N LEU A 108 4.29 6.03 -1.80
CA LEU A 108 4.49 4.80 -1.04
C LEU A 108 3.91 4.89 0.37
N ARG A 109 4.06 6.02 1.03
CA ARG A 109 3.46 6.26 2.35
C ARG A 109 1.95 6.23 2.30
N GLU A 110 1.37 6.83 1.28
CA GLU A 110 -0.07 6.80 1.08
C GLU A 110 -0.58 5.38 0.89
N LEU A 111 0.13 4.57 0.12
CA LEU A 111 -0.20 3.16 -0.06
C LEU A 111 -0.19 2.42 1.28
N GLU A 112 0.83 2.63 2.11
CA GLU A 112 0.91 2.03 3.43
C GLU A 112 -0.25 2.46 4.33
N GLU A 113 -0.56 3.75 4.35
CA GLU A 113 -1.67 4.29 5.13
C GLU A 113 -3.00 3.67 4.73
N GLN A 114 -3.25 3.55 3.44
CA GLN A 114 -4.46 2.93 2.91
C GLN A 114 -4.53 1.45 3.29
N MET A 115 -3.42 0.73 3.20
CA MET A 115 -3.32 -0.66 3.60
C MET A 115 -3.59 -0.84 5.10
N LEU A 116 -2.95 -0.04 5.94
CA LEU A 116 -3.11 -0.12 7.38
C LEU A 116 -4.53 0.23 7.81
N ALA A 117 -5.17 1.18 7.15
CA ALA A 117 -6.57 1.51 7.40
C ALA A 117 -7.49 0.32 7.10
N ALA A 118 -7.13 -0.51 6.13
CA ALA A 118 -7.89 -1.71 5.79
C ALA A 118 -7.62 -2.88 6.74
N TRP A 119 -6.35 -3.08 7.12
CA TRP A 119 -5.94 -4.26 7.88
C TRP A 119 -6.09 -4.11 9.39
N ARG A 120 -5.89 -2.91 9.92
CA ARG A 120 -5.97 -2.72 11.37
C ARG A 120 -7.39 -2.89 11.88
N PRO A 121 -7.54 -3.45 13.11
CA PRO A 121 -8.85 -3.61 13.70
C PRO A 121 -9.61 -2.28 13.77
N VAL A 122 -10.93 -2.36 13.62
CA VAL A 122 -11.80 -1.23 13.90
C VAL A 122 -11.68 -0.94 15.38
N GLY A 123 -11.09 0.20 15.73
CA GLY A 123 -10.97 0.61 17.11
C GLY A 123 -12.32 0.83 17.76
N PRO A 124 -12.38 0.91 19.11
CA PRO A 124 -13.60 1.33 19.77
C PRO A 124 -13.99 2.68 19.20
N ALA A 125 -15.28 2.87 18.97
CA ALA A 125 -15.79 4.14 18.50
C ALA A 125 -15.40 5.21 19.51
N ALA A 126 -14.45 6.02 19.13
CA ALA A 126 -14.11 7.18 19.92
C ALA A 126 -15.02 8.31 19.52
#